data_5445c9c2c9f27d9aed1ba2c2ff391168
#
_entry.id   5445c9c2c9f27d9aed1ba2c2ff391168
#
_cell.length_a   1.000
_cell.length_b   1.000
_cell.length_c   1.000
_cell.angle_alpha   90.00
_cell.angle_beta   90.00
_cell.angle_gamma   90.00
#
_symmetry.space_group_name_H-M   'P 1'
#
loop_
_entity.id
_entity.type
_entity.pdbx_description
1 polymer ?
#
loop_
_entity_poly.entity_id
_entity_poly.type
_entity_poly.pdbx_seq_one_letter_code
_entity_poly.pdbx_strand_id
1 'polypeptide(L)'
;VVNPVAPGGNQDIVARVYAEQLTRGFGQPVVVESRPGSSALVGTRYVKSAPPDGYTLLAISNTFVRVPAIVADPGYDPLKDFAAISQTCDVPLVLVVNPALPVKTVQELIALAKRRPGELTNAASGVGSTGQVAAAMFSRRAGIRMLDIQYKGAAPAVIDLVGGHVMLRFDQVVTSLPFIRDGKLRALGVTTSKRSPVLP
;
A
#
# COMPACT_ATOMS: atom_id res chain seq x y z
N VAL A 1 -15.92 11.54 8.03
CA VAL A 1 -14.68 11.19 7.31
C VAL A 1 -15.00 10.16 6.25
N VAL A 2 -14.66 10.44 5.02
CA VAL A 2 -14.86 9.50 3.90
C VAL A 2 -13.57 8.69 3.70
N ASN A 3 -13.69 7.37 3.77
CA ASN A 3 -12.64 6.40 3.47
C ASN A 3 -12.94 5.76 2.10
N PRO A 4 -12.15 6.02 1.03
CA PRO A 4 -12.46 5.56 -0.31
C PRO A 4 -11.99 4.13 -0.61
N VAL A 5 -11.75 3.34 0.43
CA VAL A 5 -11.38 1.91 0.31
C VAL A 5 -12.32 1.04 1.14
N ALA A 6 -12.28 -0.26 0.89
CA ALA A 6 -13.07 -1.21 1.64
C ALA A 6 -12.72 -1.21 3.14
N PRO A 7 -13.69 -1.44 4.02
CA PRO A 7 -13.48 -1.56 5.46
C PRO A 7 -12.46 -2.67 5.82
N GLY A 8 -11.80 -2.51 6.98
CA GLY A 8 -10.87 -3.50 7.55
C GLY A 8 -9.44 -3.44 7.03
N GLY A 9 -9.15 -2.62 6.02
CA GLY A 9 -7.79 -2.36 5.58
C GLY A 9 -7.05 -1.35 6.47
N ASN A 10 -5.73 -1.25 6.31
CA ASN A 10 -4.90 -0.34 7.11
C ASN A 10 -5.41 1.12 7.08
N GLN A 11 -5.83 1.61 5.91
CA GLN A 11 -6.37 2.96 5.76
C GLN A 11 -7.68 3.15 6.54
N ASP A 12 -8.55 2.14 6.61
CA ASP A 12 -9.79 2.19 7.39
C ASP A 12 -9.50 2.23 8.89
N ILE A 13 -8.54 1.44 9.36
CA ILE A 13 -8.10 1.43 10.76
C ILE A 13 -7.59 2.82 11.15
N VAL A 14 -6.71 3.41 10.34
CA VAL A 14 -6.18 4.75 10.57
C VAL A 14 -7.30 5.80 10.60
N ALA A 15 -8.21 5.77 9.62
CA ALA A 15 -9.35 6.69 9.56
C ALA A 15 -10.24 6.60 10.82
N ARG A 16 -10.48 5.39 11.34
CA ARG A 16 -11.29 5.18 12.57
C ARG A 16 -10.59 5.69 13.81
N VAL A 17 -9.28 5.44 13.95
CA VAL A 17 -8.48 5.96 15.08
C VAL A 17 -8.54 7.48 15.11
N TYR A 18 -8.36 8.14 13.96
CA TYR A 18 -8.46 9.60 13.90
C TYR A 18 -9.88 10.11 14.14
N ALA A 19 -10.90 9.46 13.59
CA ALA A 19 -12.29 9.84 13.84
C ALA A 19 -12.66 9.76 15.32
N GLU A 20 -12.17 8.76 16.05
CA GLU A 20 -12.34 8.64 17.50
C GLU A 20 -11.69 9.81 18.25
N GLN A 21 -10.44 10.16 17.89
CA GLN A 21 -9.74 11.29 18.52
C GLN A 21 -10.41 12.63 18.20
N LEU A 22 -10.86 12.82 16.96
CA LEU A 22 -11.61 14.02 16.57
C LEU A 22 -12.96 14.10 17.31
N THR A 23 -13.66 12.98 17.50
CA THR A 23 -14.88 12.92 18.30
C THR A 23 -14.64 13.39 19.73
N ARG A 24 -13.56 12.93 20.35
CA ARG A 24 -13.17 13.35 21.71
C ARG A 24 -12.81 14.85 21.76
N GLY A 25 -12.06 15.32 20.74
CA GLY A 25 -11.61 16.73 20.70
C GLY A 25 -12.74 17.72 20.43
N PHE A 26 -13.69 17.37 19.56
CA PHE A 26 -14.79 18.25 19.17
C PHE A 26 -16.05 18.10 20.04
N GLY A 27 -16.14 17.04 20.84
CA GLY A 27 -17.36 16.73 21.61
C GLY A 27 -18.57 16.37 20.72
N GLN A 28 -18.33 16.06 19.45
CA GLN A 28 -19.35 15.71 18.46
C GLN A 28 -18.94 14.43 17.71
N PRO A 29 -19.89 13.55 17.35
CA PRO A 29 -19.59 12.32 16.65
C PRO A 29 -18.92 12.56 15.29
N VAL A 30 -17.77 11.94 15.06
CA VAL A 30 -17.10 11.91 13.75
C VAL A 30 -17.23 10.51 13.17
N VAL A 31 -18.05 10.38 12.13
CA VAL A 31 -18.39 9.09 11.50
C VAL A 31 -17.44 8.79 10.35
N VAL A 32 -16.99 7.54 10.24
CA VAL A 32 -16.23 7.04 9.08
C VAL A 32 -17.17 6.33 8.12
N GLU A 33 -17.29 6.87 6.92
CA GLU A 33 -18.07 6.30 5.82
C GLU A 33 -17.15 5.71 4.76
N SER A 34 -17.28 4.41 4.48
CA SER A 34 -16.52 3.76 3.42
C SER A 34 -17.24 3.87 2.08
N ARG A 35 -16.53 4.44 1.07
CA ARG A 35 -17.01 4.57 -0.32
C ARG A 35 -15.97 4.00 -1.30
N PRO A 36 -15.80 2.67 -1.32
CA PRO A 36 -14.80 2.02 -2.17
C PRO A 36 -15.22 2.06 -3.64
N GLY A 37 -14.24 1.89 -4.52
CA GLY A 37 -14.46 1.69 -5.96
C GLY A 37 -13.46 2.44 -6.83
N SER A 38 -13.16 1.85 -8.00
CA SER A 38 -12.33 2.43 -9.05
C SER A 38 -11.00 3.05 -8.55
N SER A 39 -10.23 2.29 -7.76
CA SER A 39 -8.96 2.78 -7.18
C SER A 39 -9.13 4.05 -6.34
N ALA A 40 -10.15 4.09 -5.48
CA ALA A 40 -10.52 5.20 -4.60
C ALA A 40 -11.21 6.39 -5.30
N LEU A 41 -11.46 6.34 -6.61
CA LEU A 41 -12.10 7.45 -7.34
C LEU A 41 -13.50 7.77 -6.83
N VAL A 42 -14.31 6.75 -6.50
CA VAL A 42 -15.69 6.94 -6.04
C VAL A 42 -15.75 7.84 -4.81
N GLY A 43 -15.02 7.49 -3.76
CA GLY A 43 -15.00 8.28 -2.52
C GLY A 43 -14.32 9.64 -2.68
N THR A 44 -13.27 9.71 -3.50
CA THR A 44 -12.55 10.97 -3.75
C THR A 44 -13.43 11.97 -4.49
N ARG A 45 -14.13 11.55 -5.55
CA ARG A 45 -15.07 12.40 -6.30
C ARG A 45 -16.26 12.83 -5.43
N TYR A 46 -16.73 11.96 -4.56
CA TYR A 46 -17.78 12.30 -3.60
C TYR A 46 -17.35 13.46 -2.68
N VAL A 47 -16.14 13.38 -2.09
CA VAL A 47 -15.65 14.49 -1.23
C VAL A 47 -15.42 15.75 -2.02
N LYS A 48 -14.90 15.67 -3.26
CA LYS A 48 -14.78 16.84 -4.14
C LYS A 48 -16.12 17.55 -4.36
N SER A 49 -17.22 16.80 -4.48
CA SER A 49 -18.56 17.38 -4.69
C SER A 49 -19.24 17.86 -3.42
N ALA A 50 -18.71 17.55 -2.24
CA ALA A 50 -19.25 18.01 -0.97
C ALA A 50 -18.96 19.52 -0.73
N PRO A 51 -19.80 20.21 0.07
CA PRO A 51 -19.50 21.57 0.46
C PRO A 51 -18.14 21.70 1.15
N PRO A 52 -17.33 22.74 0.85
CA PRO A 52 -16.02 22.94 1.48
C PRO A 52 -16.13 23.62 2.85
N ASP A 53 -17.00 23.10 3.71
CA ASP A 53 -17.35 23.64 5.01
C ASP A 53 -16.57 23.01 6.18
N GLY A 54 -15.69 22.06 5.89
CA GLY A 54 -14.88 21.34 6.88
C GLY A 54 -15.57 20.14 7.54
N TYR A 55 -16.84 19.87 7.25
CA TYR A 55 -17.55 18.70 7.79
C TYR A 55 -17.34 17.42 7.00
N THR A 56 -16.82 17.51 5.76
CA THR A 56 -16.51 16.33 4.93
C THR A 56 -15.01 16.23 4.71
N LEU A 57 -14.37 15.25 5.35
CA LEU A 57 -12.94 15.01 5.28
C LEU A 57 -12.64 13.76 4.46
N LEU A 58 -11.57 13.79 3.65
CA LEU A 58 -11.07 12.64 2.91
C LEU A 58 -9.88 12.00 3.64
N ALA A 59 -10.03 10.75 4.06
CA ALA A 59 -8.90 9.94 4.53
C ALA A 59 -8.36 9.12 3.36
N ILE A 60 -7.18 9.46 2.87
CA ILE A 60 -6.65 8.84 1.66
C ILE A 60 -5.14 8.56 1.75
N SER A 61 -4.68 7.58 0.99
CA SER A 61 -3.27 7.23 0.83
C SER A 61 -2.68 7.92 -0.41
N ASN A 62 -1.43 7.61 -0.72
CA ASN A 62 -0.72 8.09 -1.91
C ASN A 62 -1.37 7.71 -3.26
N THR A 63 -2.41 6.87 -3.29
CA THR A 63 -3.28 6.67 -4.47
C THR A 63 -3.88 7.98 -4.95
N PHE A 64 -4.14 8.92 -4.05
CA PHE A 64 -4.69 10.23 -4.35
C PHE A 64 -3.90 11.02 -5.41
N VAL A 65 -2.57 11.01 -5.30
CA VAL A 65 -1.69 11.71 -6.25
C VAL A 65 -1.25 10.83 -7.43
N ARG A 66 -1.35 9.50 -7.31
CA ARG A 66 -0.95 8.57 -8.38
C ARG A 66 -2.04 8.31 -9.41
N VAL A 67 -3.29 8.21 -8.96
CA VAL A 67 -4.42 7.92 -9.85
C VAL A 67 -4.54 8.93 -10.99
N PRO A 68 -4.40 10.25 -10.79
CA PRO A 68 -4.37 11.22 -11.89
C PRO A 68 -3.25 11.04 -12.90
N ALA A 69 -2.17 10.36 -12.53
CA ALA A 69 -1.06 10.08 -13.45
C ALA A 69 -1.29 8.84 -14.34
N ILE A 70 -2.25 7.98 -13.99
CA ILE A 70 -2.51 6.70 -14.69
C ILE A 70 -3.93 6.57 -15.25
N VAL A 71 -4.84 7.45 -14.87
CA VAL A 71 -6.22 7.50 -15.33
C VAL A 71 -6.43 8.79 -16.12
N ALA A 72 -6.89 8.67 -17.36
CA ALA A 72 -7.02 9.81 -18.27
C ALA A 72 -8.00 10.89 -17.75
N ASP A 73 -9.10 10.46 -17.09
CA ASP A 73 -10.05 11.36 -16.43
C ASP A 73 -10.32 10.90 -15.01
N PRO A 74 -9.51 11.32 -14.04
CA PRO A 74 -9.74 11.01 -12.63
C PRO A 74 -10.95 11.74 -12.04
N GLY A 75 -11.41 12.83 -12.70
CA GLY A 75 -12.50 13.69 -12.24
C GLY A 75 -12.10 14.60 -11.07
N TYR A 76 -10.83 14.73 -10.74
CA TYR A 76 -10.30 15.64 -9.72
C TYR A 76 -8.85 16.02 -9.98
N ASP A 77 -8.46 17.17 -9.45
CA ASP A 77 -7.07 17.65 -9.36
C ASP A 77 -6.66 17.63 -7.87
N PRO A 78 -5.63 16.83 -7.48
CA PRO A 78 -5.24 16.72 -6.08
C PRO A 78 -4.70 18.00 -5.45
N LEU A 79 -4.24 18.96 -6.28
CA LEU A 79 -3.67 20.21 -5.79
C LEU A 79 -4.68 21.38 -5.75
N LYS A 80 -5.74 21.31 -6.58
CA LYS A 80 -6.69 22.41 -6.72
C LYS A 80 -8.03 22.16 -6.04
N ASP A 81 -8.47 20.89 -6.01
CA ASP A 81 -9.82 20.55 -5.54
C ASP A 81 -9.88 20.21 -4.04
N PHE A 82 -8.73 20.16 -3.36
CA PHE A 82 -8.66 19.75 -1.96
C PHE A 82 -7.70 20.63 -1.15
N ALA A 83 -8.07 20.91 0.08
CA ALA A 83 -7.18 21.49 1.08
C ALA A 83 -6.51 20.37 1.90
N ALA A 84 -5.18 20.29 1.84
CA ALA A 84 -4.42 19.35 2.65
C ALA A 84 -4.46 19.76 4.13
N ILE A 85 -4.81 18.82 5.03
CA ILE A 85 -4.91 19.08 6.46
C ILE A 85 -3.65 18.57 7.16
N SER A 86 -3.35 17.27 7.07
CA SER A 86 -2.22 16.66 7.75
C SER A 86 -1.86 15.31 7.14
N GLN A 87 -0.58 14.97 7.22
CA GLN A 87 -0.10 13.61 7.04
C GLN A 87 -0.33 12.83 8.34
N THR A 88 -1.16 11.82 8.31
CA THR A 88 -1.57 11.07 9.50
C THR A 88 -0.56 10.01 9.92
N CYS A 89 0.09 9.34 8.97
CA CYS A 89 1.12 8.34 9.25
C CYS A 89 1.99 8.07 8.01
N ASP A 90 3.16 7.50 8.25
CA ASP A 90 3.99 6.84 7.25
C ASP A 90 3.85 5.33 7.37
N VAL A 91 3.63 4.66 6.25
CA VAL A 91 3.53 3.20 6.20
C VAL A 91 4.69 2.65 5.35
N PRO A 92 5.78 2.24 5.99
CA PRO A 92 6.90 1.64 5.27
C PRO A 92 6.51 0.32 4.64
N LEU A 93 7.12 0.01 3.50
CA LEU A 93 7.05 -1.31 2.90
C LEU A 93 8.24 -2.16 3.37
N VAL A 94 7.99 -3.46 3.44
CA VAL A 94 9.01 -4.49 3.62
C VAL A 94 9.08 -5.32 2.35
N LEU A 95 10.29 -5.58 1.86
CA LEU A 95 10.52 -6.57 0.82
C LEU A 95 10.56 -7.93 1.47
N VAL A 96 9.56 -8.73 1.20
CA VAL A 96 9.44 -10.10 1.70
C VAL A 96 9.55 -11.11 0.56
N VAL A 97 10.13 -12.26 0.87
CA VAL A 97 10.25 -13.38 -0.05
C VAL A 97 9.72 -14.66 0.59
N ASN A 98 9.28 -15.61 -0.24
CA ASN A 98 9.04 -16.96 0.23
C ASN A 98 10.38 -17.60 0.66
N PRO A 99 10.46 -18.28 1.81
CA PRO A 99 11.71 -18.88 2.31
C PRO A 99 12.33 -19.93 1.40
N ALA A 100 11.54 -20.54 0.50
CA ALA A 100 12.04 -21.48 -0.51
C ALA A 100 12.94 -20.79 -1.56
N LEU A 101 12.82 -19.46 -1.73
CA LEU A 101 13.73 -18.70 -2.57
C LEU A 101 15.12 -18.65 -1.89
N PRO A 102 16.21 -19.10 -2.56
CA PRO A 102 17.53 -19.25 -1.95
C PRO A 102 18.27 -17.90 -1.85
N VAL A 103 17.64 -16.92 -1.15
CA VAL A 103 18.21 -15.59 -0.91
C VAL A 103 17.96 -15.16 0.54
N LYS A 104 18.94 -14.49 1.15
CA LYS A 104 18.87 -13.97 2.52
C LYS A 104 19.08 -12.45 2.58
N THR A 105 19.52 -11.85 1.49
CA THR A 105 19.81 -10.42 1.38
C THR A 105 19.23 -9.84 0.09
N VAL A 106 19.08 -8.52 0.04
CA VAL A 106 18.68 -7.80 -1.16
C VAL A 106 19.69 -8.00 -2.30
N GLN A 107 20.98 -8.05 -1.97
CA GLN A 107 22.06 -8.25 -2.92
C GLN A 107 21.97 -9.64 -3.58
N GLU A 108 21.71 -10.68 -2.80
CA GLU A 108 21.50 -12.04 -3.32
C GLU A 108 20.25 -12.12 -4.20
N LEU A 109 19.18 -11.42 -3.83
CA LEU A 109 17.98 -11.33 -4.68
C LEU A 109 18.27 -10.66 -6.01
N ILE A 110 19.02 -9.54 -6.02
CA ILE A 110 19.43 -8.86 -7.24
C ILE A 110 20.30 -9.76 -8.10
N ALA A 111 21.28 -10.45 -7.48
CA ALA A 111 22.14 -11.39 -8.20
C ALA A 111 21.36 -12.55 -8.82
N LEU A 112 20.37 -13.08 -8.10
CA LEU A 112 19.47 -14.12 -8.61
C LEU A 112 18.64 -13.62 -9.78
N ALA A 113 18.03 -12.43 -9.65
CA ALA A 113 17.20 -11.83 -10.69
C ALA A 113 18.00 -11.52 -11.98
N LYS A 114 19.27 -11.13 -11.84
CA LYS A 114 20.17 -10.93 -13.00
C LYS A 114 20.50 -12.23 -13.72
N ARG A 115 20.60 -13.35 -13.00
CA ARG A 115 20.82 -14.69 -13.61
C ARG A 115 19.56 -15.27 -14.23
N ARG A 116 18.38 -14.83 -13.78
CA ARG A 116 17.07 -15.32 -14.22
C ARG A 116 16.15 -14.16 -14.60
N PRO A 117 16.46 -13.42 -15.69
CA PRO A 117 15.71 -12.20 -16.05
C PRO A 117 14.28 -12.53 -16.45
N GLY A 118 13.31 -11.96 -15.72
CA GLY A 118 11.88 -12.15 -15.95
C GLY A 118 11.27 -13.41 -15.32
N GLU A 119 12.04 -14.23 -14.62
CA GLU A 119 11.50 -15.41 -13.93
C GLU A 119 11.00 -15.12 -12.50
N LEU A 120 11.55 -14.11 -11.84
CA LEU A 120 11.10 -13.75 -10.49
C LEU A 120 9.71 -13.08 -10.54
N THR A 121 8.79 -13.63 -9.76
CA THR A 121 7.41 -13.13 -9.70
C THR A 121 7.19 -12.26 -8.47
N ASN A 122 6.64 -11.05 -8.68
CA ASN A 122 6.23 -10.12 -7.64
C ASN A 122 4.70 -10.11 -7.50
N ALA A 123 4.20 -10.32 -6.30
CA ALA A 123 2.76 -10.26 -6.02
C ALA A 123 2.30 -8.81 -5.84
N ALA A 124 1.59 -8.26 -6.82
CA ALA A 124 1.01 -6.91 -6.78
C ALA A 124 -0.46 -6.95 -6.35
N SER A 125 -0.85 -6.08 -5.42
CA SER A 125 -2.25 -6.02 -4.91
C SER A 125 -3.20 -5.19 -5.79
N GLY A 126 -2.90 -5.10 -7.06
CA GLY A 126 -3.63 -4.35 -8.08
C GLY A 126 -2.72 -3.36 -8.81
N VAL A 127 -3.18 -2.95 -10.00
CA VAL A 127 -2.46 -1.99 -10.85
C VAL A 127 -2.31 -0.65 -10.12
N GLY A 128 -1.08 -0.10 -10.13
CA GLY A 128 -0.77 1.16 -9.45
C GLY A 128 -0.69 1.04 -7.92
N SER A 129 -0.74 -0.17 -7.35
CA SER A 129 -0.56 -0.36 -5.90
C SER A 129 0.83 0.08 -5.46
N THR A 130 0.95 0.53 -4.20
CA THR A 130 2.23 1.01 -3.65
C THR A 130 3.34 -0.04 -3.76
N GLY A 131 3.01 -1.32 -3.51
CA GLY A 131 3.95 -2.43 -3.64
C GLY A 131 4.41 -2.64 -5.09
N GLN A 132 3.51 -2.52 -6.06
CA GLN A 132 3.87 -2.61 -7.48
C GLN A 132 4.81 -1.47 -7.90
N VAL A 133 4.49 -0.24 -7.52
CA VAL A 133 5.35 0.92 -7.82
C VAL A 133 6.74 0.74 -7.17
N ALA A 134 6.80 0.28 -5.91
CA ALA A 134 8.06 0.01 -5.24
C ALA A 134 8.87 -1.08 -5.96
N ALA A 135 8.23 -2.17 -6.40
CA ALA A 135 8.86 -3.23 -7.18
C ALA A 135 9.40 -2.71 -8.52
N ALA A 136 8.64 -1.88 -9.23
CA ALA A 136 9.07 -1.28 -10.49
C ALA A 136 10.28 -0.33 -10.29
N MET A 137 10.26 0.50 -9.26
CA MET A 137 11.39 1.38 -8.91
C MET A 137 12.63 0.57 -8.51
N PHE A 138 12.46 -0.48 -7.71
CA PHE A 138 13.52 -1.40 -7.33
C PHE A 138 14.14 -2.08 -8.56
N SER A 139 13.30 -2.65 -9.44
CA SER A 139 13.71 -3.31 -10.67
C SER A 139 14.54 -2.37 -11.56
N ARG A 140 14.05 -1.14 -11.75
CA ARG A 140 14.72 -0.13 -12.55
C ARG A 140 16.09 0.25 -11.97
N ARG A 141 16.17 0.48 -10.64
CA ARG A 141 17.42 0.87 -9.98
C ARG A 141 18.45 -0.28 -9.93
N ALA A 142 17.97 -1.50 -9.77
CA ALA A 142 18.82 -2.69 -9.71
C ALA A 142 19.21 -3.23 -11.11
N GLY A 143 18.62 -2.73 -12.18
CA GLY A 143 18.82 -3.24 -13.55
C GLY A 143 18.35 -4.69 -13.69
N ILE A 144 17.21 -5.05 -13.09
CA ILE A 144 16.62 -6.38 -13.11
C ILE A 144 15.25 -6.38 -13.76
N ARG A 145 14.77 -7.56 -14.15
CA ARG A 145 13.41 -7.75 -14.67
C ARG A 145 12.68 -8.75 -13.79
N MET A 146 11.48 -8.38 -13.36
CA MET A 146 10.54 -9.23 -12.61
C MET A 146 9.19 -9.23 -13.31
N LEU A 147 8.38 -10.24 -13.05
CA LEU A 147 7.02 -10.37 -13.56
C LEU A 147 6.03 -10.03 -12.45
N ASP A 148 5.17 -9.02 -12.66
CA ASP A 148 4.10 -8.69 -11.73
C ASP A 148 2.89 -9.61 -11.93
N ILE A 149 2.50 -10.33 -10.88
CA ILE A 149 1.26 -11.10 -10.81
C ILE A 149 0.23 -10.25 -10.07
N GLN A 150 -0.89 -9.94 -10.74
CA GLN A 150 -1.92 -9.05 -10.22
C GLN A 150 -2.94 -9.79 -9.35
N TYR A 151 -3.19 -9.28 -8.16
CA TYR A 151 -4.19 -9.79 -7.22
C TYR A 151 -5.27 -8.74 -6.94
N LYS A 152 -6.45 -9.20 -6.54
CA LYS A 152 -7.57 -8.33 -6.11
C LYS A 152 -7.40 -7.91 -4.64
N GLY A 153 -6.25 -7.35 -4.28
CA GLY A 153 -5.94 -6.87 -2.94
C GLY A 153 -4.73 -7.56 -2.29
N ALA A 154 -4.40 -7.13 -1.06
CA ALA A 154 -3.22 -7.60 -0.35
C ALA A 154 -3.38 -9.03 0.20
N ALA A 155 -4.56 -9.38 0.73
CA ALA A 155 -4.78 -10.66 1.38
C ALA A 155 -4.50 -11.87 0.45
N PRO A 156 -5.12 -12.00 -0.74
CA PRO A 156 -4.83 -13.11 -1.64
C PRO A 156 -3.36 -13.10 -2.11
N ALA A 157 -2.75 -11.93 -2.30
CA ALA A 157 -1.35 -11.84 -2.69
C ALA A 157 -0.38 -12.38 -1.63
N VAL A 158 -0.66 -12.13 -0.34
CA VAL A 158 0.16 -12.63 0.77
C VAL A 158 -0.04 -14.15 0.94
N ILE A 159 -1.27 -14.65 0.79
CA ILE A 159 -1.56 -16.09 0.88
C ILE A 159 -0.76 -16.85 -0.19
N ASP A 160 -0.79 -16.40 -1.43
CA ASP A 160 -0.06 -17.03 -2.53
C ASP A 160 1.46 -16.92 -2.37
N LEU A 161 1.95 -15.81 -1.79
CA LEU A 161 3.36 -15.68 -1.43
C LEU A 161 3.77 -16.68 -0.35
N VAL A 162 2.96 -16.87 0.69
CA VAL A 162 3.19 -17.87 1.73
C VAL A 162 3.13 -19.29 1.16
N GLY A 163 2.20 -19.54 0.23
CA GLY A 163 2.08 -20.82 -0.48
C GLY A 163 3.19 -21.10 -1.50
N GLY A 164 4.05 -20.11 -1.82
CA GLY A 164 5.14 -20.27 -2.79
C GLY A 164 4.69 -20.19 -4.26
N HIS A 165 3.45 -19.77 -4.52
CA HIS A 165 2.95 -19.56 -5.89
C HIS A 165 3.54 -18.32 -6.55
N VAL A 166 4.00 -17.37 -5.74
CA VAL A 166 4.80 -16.21 -6.14
C VAL A 166 6.02 -16.09 -5.24
N MET A 167 7.05 -15.40 -5.68
CA MET A 167 8.38 -15.47 -5.05
C MET A 167 8.64 -14.33 -4.06
N LEU A 168 8.16 -13.12 -4.36
CA LEU A 168 8.43 -11.93 -3.56
C LEU A 168 7.28 -10.93 -3.61
N ARG A 169 7.36 -9.96 -2.67
CA ARG A 169 6.41 -8.86 -2.61
C ARG A 169 7.01 -7.67 -1.85
N PHE A 170 6.70 -6.46 -2.29
CA PHE A 170 6.78 -5.26 -1.45
C PHE A 170 5.46 -5.08 -0.74
N ASP A 171 5.43 -5.34 0.55
CA ASP A 171 4.20 -5.34 1.35
C ASP A 171 4.26 -4.34 2.51
N GLN A 172 3.10 -4.03 3.09
CA GLN A 172 3.07 -3.28 4.33
C GLN A 172 3.56 -4.15 5.48
N VAL A 173 4.36 -3.56 6.38
CA VAL A 173 4.93 -4.31 7.51
C VAL A 173 3.84 -4.99 8.34
N VAL A 174 2.73 -4.28 8.59
CA VAL A 174 1.63 -4.79 9.42
C VAL A 174 0.98 -6.06 8.87
N THR A 175 0.88 -6.19 7.54
CA THR A 175 0.27 -7.37 6.90
C THR A 175 1.20 -8.57 6.84
N SER A 176 2.50 -8.34 6.68
CA SER A 176 3.49 -9.43 6.57
C SER A 176 4.10 -9.85 7.91
N LEU A 177 4.01 -9.01 8.95
CA LEU A 177 4.67 -9.23 10.24
C LEU A 177 4.32 -10.57 10.90
N PRO A 178 3.06 -11.02 10.96
CA PRO A 178 2.73 -12.33 11.53
C PRO A 178 3.45 -13.47 10.80
N PHE A 179 3.46 -13.43 9.47
CA PHE A 179 4.10 -14.47 8.65
C PHE A 179 5.64 -14.43 8.73
N ILE A 180 6.22 -13.23 8.94
CA ILE A 180 7.67 -13.09 9.17
C ILE A 180 8.05 -13.71 10.52
N ARG A 181 7.26 -13.42 11.58
CA ARG A 181 7.48 -13.98 12.92
C ARG A 181 7.33 -15.50 12.95
N ASP A 182 6.38 -16.03 12.18
CA ASP A 182 6.17 -17.48 12.03
C ASP A 182 7.20 -18.16 11.10
N GLY A 183 8.16 -17.42 10.53
CA GLY A 183 9.13 -17.95 9.58
C GLY A 183 8.56 -18.35 8.21
N LYS A 184 7.29 -18.05 7.94
CA LYS A 184 6.59 -18.35 6.67
C LYS A 184 6.99 -17.39 5.56
N LEU A 185 7.49 -16.22 5.91
CA LEU A 185 8.09 -15.23 5.00
C LEU A 185 9.44 -14.77 5.55
N ARG A 186 10.34 -14.38 4.65
CA ARG A 186 11.63 -13.78 5.00
C ARG A 186 11.64 -12.33 4.58
N ALA A 187 11.88 -11.41 5.54
CA ALA A 187 12.13 -10.01 5.27
C ALA A 187 13.58 -9.82 4.79
N LEU A 188 13.78 -9.10 3.70
CA LEU A 188 15.10 -8.77 3.16
C LEU A 188 15.49 -7.32 3.43
N GLY A 189 14.53 -6.42 3.55
CA GLY A 189 14.77 -5.00 3.80
C GLY A 189 13.49 -4.20 3.87
N VAL A 190 13.59 -2.96 4.32
CA VAL A 190 12.49 -1.99 4.39
C VAL A 190 12.77 -0.78 3.49
N THR A 191 11.73 -0.07 3.10
CA THR A 191 11.85 1.11 2.22
C THR A 191 12.21 2.40 2.97
N THR A 192 12.41 2.33 4.28
CA THR A 192 12.87 3.45 5.11
C THR A 192 14.38 3.51 5.21
N SER A 193 14.92 4.69 5.50
CA SER A 193 16.37 4.88 5.75
C SER A 193 16.85 4.25 7.07
N LYS A 194 15.94 4.03 8.01
CA LYS A 194 16.21 3.39 9.30
C LYS A 194 15.56 2.02 9.36
N ARG A 195 16.13 1.12 10.15
CA ARG A 195 15.53 -0.20 10.44
C ARG A 195 14.18 -0.02 11.14
N SER A 196 13.24 -0.90 10.83
CA SER A 196 11.97 -0.94 11.54
C SER A 196 12.17 -1.57 12.92
N PRO A 197 11.68 -0.95 14.01
CA PRO A 197 11.83 -1.52 15.35
C PRO A 197 10.98 -2.77 15.59
N VAL A 198 10.02 -3.06 14.71
CA VAL A 198 9.11 -4.21 14.83
C VAL A 198 9.54 -5.42 13.99
N LEU A 199 10.55 -5.25 13.13
CA LEU A 199 11.13 -6.35 12.32
C LEU A 199 12.44 -6.83 12.94
N PRO A 200 12.72 -8.14 12.86
CA PRO A 200 13.98 -8.71 13.35
C PRO A 200 15.21 -8.21 12.62
#